data_e283256de92f19589b8dc4dced71b968
#
_entry.id   e283256de92f19589b8dc4dced71b968
#
_cell.length_a   1.000
_cell.length_b   1.000
_cell.length_c   1.000
_cell.angle_alpha   90.00
_cell.angle_beta   90.00
_cell.angle_gamma   90.00
#
_symmetry.space_group_name_H-M   'P 1'
#
loop_
_entity.id
_entity.type
_entity.pdbx_description
1 polymer ?
#
loop_
_entity_poly.entity_id
_entity_poly.type
_entity_poly.pdbx_seq_one_letter_code
_entity_poly.pdbx_strand_id
1 'polypeptide(L)'
;MAKKILILTDPFDPPLFVPRINNLCKNLDKNKWEPHVFTEKVIDVNYNTTLYPLYQMPYYKSKNKLHWTYKWILNLLFQNKDIQLQKFIENNTNVEDYDLIFCSTFNLFPLTTARKLSTKYNKPLIIDLRDITEQWGKQVYFSHKISKFTKLNNFIYKQVEKLNIKRRNKTIIKANAITTISPWHHNFIQKINPNTHLIYNGYDANIFFPQQIKSNTFDITYTGRLIDLNFRNPNLLLEAIQQLHKENKITPDKVTIKWYIGNTQKDELSNLIKQYNIESYNNFFDFIPNNEIPNLLNKSSINLILTNKTTKEGPFGIMTTKFFEAIGVEKPVLCVRSDEDCLAQVIKETNAGLAATNVEEVKEFILYHYNQWQKHGYTHVDVKNKEQFSRQNQALIFEKIFNQVLE
;
A
#
# COMPACT_ATOMS: atom_id res chain seq x y z
N MET A 1 -28.68 -18.82 -6.10
CA MET A 1 -27.95 -18.64 -4.83
C MET A 1 -26.70 -17.79 -5.12
N ALA A 2 -26.25 -17.00 -4.14
CA ALA A 2 -24.98 -16.28 -4.28
C ALA A 2 -23.82 -17.28 -4.37
N LYS A 3 -22.82 -16.98 -5.20
CA LYS A 3 -21.61 -17.79 -5.36
C LYS A 3 -20.68 -17.54 -4.16
N LYS A 4 -20.15 -18.59 -3.56
CA LYS A 4 -19.28 -18.51 -2.39
C LYS A 4 -17.82 -18.36 -2.77
N ILE A 5 -17.13 -17.39 -2.17
CA ILE A 5 -15.70 -17.15 -2.39
C ILE A 5 -14.92 -17.48 -1.13
N LEU A 6 -13.99 -18.43 -1.24
CA LEU A 6 -12.99 -18.70 -0.19
C LEU A 6 -11.82 -17.71 -0.35
N ILE A 7 -11.75 -16.70 0.52
CA ILE A 7 -10.70 -15.70 0.51
C ILE A 7 -9.61 -16.05 1.51
N LEU A 8 -8.37 -16.22 1.01
CA LEU A 8 -7.19 -16.40 1.85
C LEU A 8 -6.34 -15.14 1.82
N THR A 9 -5.92 -14.68 2.99
CA THR A 9 -5.04 -13.51 3.09
C THR A 9 -4.00 -13.69 4.19
N ASP A 10 -2.90 -12.97 4.06
CA ASP A 10 -1.92 -12.76 5.12
C ASP A 10 -2.55 -11.94 6.28
N PRO A 11 -1.78 -11.50 7.31
CA PRO A 11 -2.36 -10.80 8.45
C PRO A 11 -3.37 -9.73 8.04
N PHE A 12 -4.51 -9.75 8.70
CA PHE A 12 -5.67 -8.92 8.38
C PHE A 12 -5.86 -7.84 9.44
N ASP A 13 -5.75 -6.60 9.05
CA ASP A 13 -5.94 -5.45 9.91
C ASP A 13 -6.58 -4.31 9.10
N PRO A 14 -7.87 -4.37 8.88
CA PRO A 14 -8.57 -3.24 8.30
C PRO A 14 -8.67 -2.10 9.34
N PRO A 15 -8.39 -0.86 8.94
CA PRO A 15 -8.05 -0.40 7.60
C PRO A 15 -6.54 -0.38 7.29
N LEU A 16 -5.66 -0.77 8.20
CA LEU A 16 -4.22 -0.51 8.10
C LEU A 16 -3.47 -1.46 7.16
N PHE A 17 -3.70 -2.77 7.28
CA PHE A 17 -2.87 -3.74 6.58
C PHE A 17 -3.47 -4.29 5.29
N VAL A 18 -4.77 -4.56 5.28
CA VAL A 18 -5.43 -5.13 4.09
C VAL A 18 -6.75 -4.39 3.78
N PRO A 19 -6.71 -3.05 3.65
CA PRO A 19 -7.92 -2.30 3.33
C PRO A 19 -8.55 -2.76 2.00
N ARG A 20 -7.74 -3.27 1.07
CA ARG A 20 -8.17 -3.79 -0.22
C ARG A 20 -9.14 -4.95 -0.08
N ILE A 21 -8.84 -5.95 0.76
CA ILE A 21 -9.72 -7.12 0.93
C ILE A 21 -10.98 -6.79 1.72
N ASN A 22 -10.85 -6.01 2.80
CA ASN A 22 -12.00 -5.54 3.54
C ASN A 22 -12.98 -4.76 2.63
N ASN A 23 -12.46 -3.83 1.84
CA ASN A 23 -13.27 -3.05 0.92
C ASN A 23 -13.84 -3.91 -0.23
N LEU A 24 -13.11 -4.89 -0.74
CA LEU A 24 -13.64 -5.86 -1.69
C LEU A 24 -14.87 -6.58 -1.11
N CYS A 25 -14.72 -7.23 0.05
CA CYS A 25 -15.81 -7.95 0.72
C CYS A 25 -17.01 -7.05 1.04
N LYS A 26 -16.76 -5.77 1.34
CA LYS A 26 -17.78 -4.77 1.67
C LYS A 26 -18.60 -4.32 0.46
N ASN A 27 -17.95 -4.23 -0.72
CA ASN A 27 -18.53 -3.66 -1.93
C ASN A 27 -18.95 -4.71 -2.98
N LEU A 28 -18.69 -5.99 -2.78
CA LEU A 28 -19.25 -7.06 -3.62
C LEU A 28 -20.78 -7.05 -3.57
N ASP A 29 -21.44 -7.31 -4.71
CA ASP A 29 -22.88 -7.50 -4.79
C ASP A 29 -23.28 -8.74 -3.98
N LYS A 30 -23.89 -8.53 -2.83
CA LYS A 30 -24.29 -9.58 -1.88
C LYS A 30 -25.37 -10.55 -2.43
N ASN A 31 -26.07 -10.17 -3.48
CA ASN A 31 -27.00 -11.06 -4.17
C ASN A 31 -26.27 -12.07 -5.08
N LYS A 32 -25.01 -11.76 -5.46
CA LYS A 32 -24.20 -12.58 -6.36
C LYS A 32 -23.04 -13.28 -5.66
N TRP A 33 -22.48 -12.67 -4.59
CA TRP A 33 -21.23 -13.11 -3.99
C TRP A 33 -21.31 -13.18 -2.47
N GLU A 34 -20.83 -14.27 -1.92
CA GLU A 34 -20.72 -14.52 -0.47
C GLU A 34 -19.24 -14.78 -0.12
N PRO A 35 -18.47 -13.75 0.29
CA PRO A 35 -17.07 -13.90 0.63
C PRO A 35 -16.89 -14.42 2.06
N HIS A 36 -16.04 -15.44 2.25
CA HIS A 36 -15.58 -15.97 3.54
C HIS A 36 -14.08 -15.77 3.65
N VAL A 37 -13.60 -15.02 4.65
CA VAL A 37 -12.19 -14.63 4.80
C VAL A 37 -11.49 -15.52 5.82
N PHE A 38 -10.38 -16.13 5.41
CA PHE A 38 -9.48 -16.90 6.26
C PHE A 38 -8.12 -16.22 6.33
N THR A 39 -7.65 -15.93 7.54
CA THR A 39 -6.38 -15.25 7.78
C THR A 39 -5.57 -15.92 8.89
N GLU A 40 -4.27 -15.67 8.89
CA GLU A 40 -3.38 -16.07 9.99
C GLU A 40 -3.69 -15.32 11.27
N LYS A 41 -3.98 -14.02 11.17
CA LYS A 41 -4.11 -13.15 12.32
C LYS A 41 -4.92 -11.91 11.97
N VAL A 42 -5.85 -11.56 12.84
CA VAL A 42 -6.43 -10.21 12.90
C VAL A 42 -5.56 -9.39 13.88
N ILE A 43 -5.04 -8.25 13.44
CA ILE A 43 -4.10 -7.46 14.24
C ILE A 43 -4.84 -6.64 15.28
N ASP A 44 -5.92 -5.97 14.88
CA ASP A 44 -6.82 -5.31 15.81
C ASP A 44 -7.73 -6.35 16.48
N VAL A 45 -7.46 -6.64 17.74
CA VAL A 45 -8.24 -7.60 18.53
C VAL A 45 -9.70 -7.21 18.75
N ASN A 46 -10.02 -5.93 18.60
CA ASN A 46 -11.38 -5.40 18.72
C ASN A 46 -12.12 -5.37 17.38
N TYR A 47 -11.42 -5.66 16.26
CA TYR A 47 -12.05 -5.70 14.96
C TYR A 47 -13.05 -6.84 14.88
N ASN A 48 -14.29 -6.49 14.70
CA ASN A 48 -15.37 -7.42 14.41
C ASN A 48 -16.14 -6.93 13.19
N THR A 49 -16.61 -7.85 12.37
CA THR A 49 -17.43 -7.53 11.21
C THR A 49 -18.60 -8.51 11.10
N THR A 50 -19.77 -7.94 10.84
CA THR A 50 -20.99 -8.70 10.52
C THR A 50 -21.23 -8.76 9.00
N LEU A 51 -20.35 -8.13 8.20
CA LEU A 51 -20.53 -8.00 6.75
C LEU A 51 -20.15 -9.26 5.99
N TYR A 52 -19.27 -10.10 6.55
CA TYR A 52 -18.80 -11.37 6.00
C TYR A 52 -18.19 -12.25 7.10
N PRO A 53 -18.23 -13.57 6.98
CA PRO A 53 -17.52 -14.47 7.89
C PRO A 53 -16.02 -14.27 7.85
N LEU A 54 -15.40 -14.07 9.03
CA LEU A 54 -13.96 -13.88 9.20
C LEU A 54 -13.43 -14.94 10.16
N TYR A 55 -12.55 -15.80 9.66
CA TYR A 55 -11.94 -16.91 10.40
C TYR A 55 -10.46 -16.63 10.62
N GLN A 56 -10.05 -16.65 11.88
CA GLN A 56 -8.67 -16.44 12.27
C GLN A 56 -8.04 -17.74 12.72
N MET A 57 -6.93 -18.13 12.09
CA MET A 57 -6.13 -19.28 12.53
C MET A 57 -5.51 -18.99 13.91
N PRO A 58 -5.44 -19.97 14.82
CA PRO A 58 -4.75 -19.81 16.09
C PRO A 58 -3.30 -19.35 15.88
N TYR A 59 -2.96 -18.18 16.42
CA TYR A 59 -1.65 -17.58 16.27
C TYR A 59 -0.85 -17.69 17.57
N TYR A 60 0.30 -18.35 17.48
CA TYR A 60 1.22 -18.48 18.61
C TYR A 60 2.43 -17.58 18.43
N LYS A 61 2.52 -16.53 19.24
CA LYS A 61 3.68 -15.63 19.26
C LYS A 61 4.96 -16.40 19.60
N SER A 62 6.06 -16.06 18.94
CA SER A 62 7.35 -16.68 19.27
C SER A 62 7.83 -16.22 20.64
N LYS A 63 8.25 -17.18 21.49
CA LYS A 63 8.67 -16.91 22.86
C LYS A 63 9.98 -16.10 22.93
N ASN A 64 10.90 -16.39 22.02
CA ASN A 64 12.21 -15.75 21.93
C ASN A 64 12.78 -15.85 20.50
N LYS A 65 13.97 -15.30 20.27
CA LYS A 65 14.65 -15.30 18.98
C LYS A 65 14.96 -16.70 18.44
N LEU A 66 15.36 -17.64 19.31
CA LEU A 66 15.64 -19.04 18.91
C LEU A 66 14.37 -19.75 18.46
N HIS A 67 13.28 -19.61 19.20
CA HIS A 67 11.99 -20.17 18.83
C HIS A 67 11.44 -19.55 17.50
N TRP A 68 11.67 -18.25 17.29
CA TRP A 68 11.36 -17.59 16.02
C TRP A 68 12.19 -18.18 14.87
N THR A 69 13.50 -18.33 15.04
CA THR A 69 14.40 -18.91 14.03
C THR A 69 14.00 -20.35 13.72
N TYR A 70 13.69 -21.16 14.74
CA TYR A 70 13.20 -22.54 14.54
C TYR A 70 11.89 -22.57 13.71
N LYS A 71 10.90 -21.78 14.07
CA LYS A 71 9.65 -21.66 13.29
C LYS A 71 9.90 -21.19 11.85
N TRP A 72 10.81 -20.24 11.67
CA TRP A 72 11.19 -19.75 10.36
C TRP A 72 11.83 -20.83 9.49
N ILE A 73 12.73 -21.64 10.04
CA ILE A 73 13.36 -22.79 9.36
C ILE A 73 12.28 -23.82 9.00
N LEU A 74 11.40 -24.18 9.92
CA LEU A 74 10.31 -25.13 9.65
C LEU A 74 9.40 -24.62 8.53
N ASN A 75 9.09 -23.34 8.54
CA ASN A 75 8.26 -22.75 7.48
C ASN A 75 9.02 -22.71 6.13
N LEU A 76 10.31 -22.40 6.15
CA LEU A 76 11.14 -22.39 4.96
C LEU A 76 11.26 -23.80 4.32
N LEU A 77 11.50 -24.83 5.11
CA LEU A 77 11.70 -26.19 4.60
C LEU A 77 10.37 -26.88 4.25
N PHE A 78 9.41 -26.83 5.15
CA PHE A 78 8.19 -27.67 5.11
C PHE A 78 6.92 -26.87 4.84
N GLN A 79 6.98 -25.52 4.77
CA GLN A 79 5.78 -24.66 4.62
C GLN A 79 4.74 -24.95 5.72
N ASN A 80 5.22 -25.13 6.95
CA ASN A 80 4.42 -25.55 8.08
C ASN A 80 3.22 -24.64 8.36
N LYS A 81 3.39 -23.33 8.14
CA LYS A 81 2.33 -22.34 8.29
C LYS A 81 1.19 -22.56 7.27
N ASP A 82 1.56 -22.86 6.03
CA ASP A 82 0.58 -23.18 4.99
C ASP A 82 -0.17 -24.49 5.30
N ILE A 83 0.52 -25.51 5.82
CA ILE A 83 -0.11 -26.76 6.23
C ILE A 83 -1.10 -26.53 7.38
N GLN A 84 -0.74 -25.69 8.36
CA GLN A 84 -1.63 -25.35 9.47
C GLN A 84 -2.87 -24.60 9.00
N LEU A 85 -2.70 -23.63 8.10
CA LEU A 85 -3.83 -22.88 7.54
C LEU A 85 -4.75 -23.79 6.73
N GLN A 86 -4.19 -24.68 5.90
CA GLN A 86 -4.99 -25.65 5.15
C GLN A 86 -5.86 -26.50 6.06
N LYS A 87 -5.26 -27.11 7.11
CA LYS A 87 -6.00 -27.92 8.09
C LYS A 87 -7.06 -27.09 8.82
N PHE A 88 -6.74 -25.85 9.17
CA PHE A 88 -7.68 -24.95 9.82
C PHE A 88 -8.89 -24.67 8.94
N ILE A 89 -8.69 -24.41 7.65
CA ILE A 89 -9.79 -24.20 6.69
C ILE A 89 -10.64 -25.47 6.58
N GLU A 90 -10.03 -26.62 6.32
CA GLU A 90 -10.73 -27.89 6.14
C GLU A 90 -11.51 -28.35 7.39
N ASN A 91 -11.09 -27.91 8.59
CA ASN A 91 -11.80 -28.20 9.83
C ASN A 91 -12.95 -27.23 10.15
N ASN A 92 -12.98 -26.06 9.54
CA ASN A 92 -13.96 -25.02 9.84
C ASN A 92 -14.99 -24.80 8.74
N THR A 93 -14.77 -25.38 7.54
CA THR A 93 -15.70 -25.29 6.43
C THR A 93 -15.53 -26.43 5.44
N ASN A 94 -16.59 -26.75 4.71
CA ASN A 94 -16.49 -27.66 3.57
C ASN A 94 -16.04 -26.86 2.33
N VAL A 95 -14.81 -27.10 1.86
CA VAL A 95 -14.23 -26.39 0.72
C VAL A 95 -14.97 -26.67 -0.60
N GLU A 96 -15.69 -27.78 -0.71
CA GLU A 96 -16.50 -28.12 -1.88
C GLU A 96 -17.66 -27.15 -2.11
N ASP A 97 -18.15 -26.49 -1.04
CA ASP A 97 -19.25 -25.53 -1.10
C ASP A 97 -18.87 -24.19 -1.72
N TYR A 98 -17.58 -23.95 -1.94
CA TYR A 98 -17.10 -22.70 -2.56
C TYR A 98 -16.98 -22.85 -4.08
N ASP A 99 -17.35 -21.77 -4.79
CA ASP A 99 -17.24 -21.70 -6.24
C ASP A 99 -15.85 -21.25 -6.71
N LEU A 100 -15.16 -20.42 -5.88
CA LEU A 100 -13.91 -19.77 -6.22
C LEU A 100 -12.99 -19.67 -5.01
N ILE A 101 -11.68 -19.83 -5.22
CA ILE A 101 -10.65 -19.51 -4.25
C ILE A 101 -9.95 -18.20 -4.69
N PHE A 102 -9.97 -17.19 -3.82
CA PHE A 102 -9.29 -15.94 -4.02
C PHE A 102 -8.17 -15.77 -2.97
N CYS A 103 -6.95 -15.54 -3.41
CA CYS A 103 -5.78 -15.43 -2.51
C CYS A 103 -5.10 -14.08 -2.67
N SER A 104 -5.15 -13.22 -1.65
CA SER A 104 -4.46 -11.93 -1.66
C SER A 104 -3.24 -11.95 -0.74
N THR A 105 -2.09 -11.56 -1.27
CA THR A 105 -0.83 -11.52 -0.52
C THR A 105 0.15 -10.50 -1.06
N PHE A 106 1.11 -10.10 -0.23
CA PHE A 106 2.29 -9.32 -0.65
C PHE A 106 3.58 -10.15 -0.64
N ASN A 107 3.51 -11.46 -0.29
CA ASN A 107 4.69 -12.33 -0.26
C ASN A 107 4.34 -13.72 -0.79
N LEU A 108 4.73 -14.79 -0.09
CA LEU A 108 4.47 -16.17 -0.46
C LEU A 108 3.26 -16.78 0.27
N PHE A 109 3.14 -16.53 1.58
CA PHE A 109 2.01 -17.00 2.37
C PHE A 109 0.77 -16.13 2.09
N PRO A 110 -0.42 -16.70 1.86
CA PRO A 110 -0.83 -18.11 1.91
C PRO A 110 -0.96 -18.79 0.53
N LEU A 111 -0.16 -18.43 -0.47
CA LEU A 111 -0.26 -18.93 -1.85
C LEU A 111 -0.20 -20.46 -1.96
N THR A 112 0.64 -21.11 -1.15
CA THR A 112 0.77 -22.57 -1.19
C THR A 112 -0.50 -23.25 -0.71
N THR A 113 -1.12 -22.72 0.32
CA THR A 113 -2.42 -23.18 0.80
C THR A 113 -3.48 -23.04 -0.29
N ALA A 114 -3.60 -21.86 -0.89
CA ALA A 114 -4.56 -21.59 -1.96
C ALA A 114 -4.41 -22.58 -3.13
N ARG A 115 -3.17 -22.80 -3.60
CA ARG A 115 -2.88 -23.76 -4.67
C ARG A 115 -3.27 -25.20 -4.29
N LYS A 116 -2.94 -25.64 -3.06
CA LYS A 116 -3.25 -27.00 -2.60
C LYS A 116 -4.76 -27.24 -2.52
N LEU A 117 -5.51 -26.26 -1.98
CA LEU A 117 -6.97 -26.34 -1.91
C LEU A 117 -7.59 -26.31 -3.31
N SER A 118 -7.15 -25.40 -4.18
CA SER A 118 -7.60 -25.34 -5.58
C SER A 118 -7.40 -26.69 -6.30
N THR A 119 -6.20 -27.28 -6.17
CA THR A 119 -5.91 -28.57 -6.81
C THR A 119 -6.71 -29.73 -6.20
N LYS A 120 -6.81 -29.78 -4.85
CA LYS A 120 -7.48 -30.88 -4.15
C LYS A 120 -9.00 -30.93 -4.41
N TYR A 121 -9.62 -29.76 -4.45
CA TYR A 121 -11.07 -29.62 -4.59
C TYR A 121 -11.51 -29.17 -6.00
N ASN A 122 -10.58 -29.11 -6.94
CA ASN A 122 -10.80 -28.68 -8.34
C ASN A 122 -11.54 -27.33 -8.42
N LYS A 123 -11.12 -26.35 -7.62
CA LYS A 123 -11.74 -25.02 -7.61
C LYS A 123 -10.85 -24.03 -8.35
N PRO A 124 -11.44 -23.12 -9.16
CA PRO A 124 -10.67 -22.06 -9.82
C PRO A 124 -9.98 -21.16 -8.79
N LEU A 125 -8.79 -20.68 -9.16
CA LEU A 125 -7.91 -19.89 -8.30
C LEU A 125 -7.59 -18.54 -8.93
N ILE A 126 -7.92 -17.46 -8.23
CA ILE A 126 -7.48 -16.10 -8.55
C ILE A 126 -6.51 -15.64 -7.47
N ILE A 127 -5.42 -14.99 -7.89
CA ILE A 127 -4.38 -14.50 -6.98
C ILE A 127 -4.23 -12.99 -7.14
N ASP A 128 -4.34 -12.26 -6.04
CA ASP A 128 -4.10 -10.82 -5.94
C ASP A 128 -2.70 -10.58 -5.34
N LEU A 129 -1.74 -10.19 -6.18
CA LEU A 129 -0.36 -9.86 -5.78
C LEU A 129 -0.27 -8.37 -5.49
N ARG A 130 -0.27 -7.98 -4.21
CA ARG A 130 -0.20 -6.57 -3.78
C ARG A 130 1.22 -6.01 -3.89
N ASP A 131 2.21 -6.86 -3.73
CA ASP A 131 3.62 -6.59 -3.94
C ASP A 131 4.31 -7.84 -4.48
N ILE A 132 5.48 -7.67 -5.09
CA ILE A 132 6.33 -8.78 -5.50
C ILE A 132 7.78 -8.52 -5.07
N THR A 133 8.51 -9.59 -4.81
CA THR A 133 9.88 -9.48 -4.28
C THR A 133 10.82 -8.74 -5.24
N GLU A 134 10.64 -8.93 -6.53
CA GLU A 134 11.47 -8.34 -7.58
C GLU A 134 11.38 -6.81 -7.66
N GLN A 135 10.31 -6.21 -7.13
CA GLN A 135 10.17 -4.75 -7.08
C GLN A 135 11.31 -4.07 -6.32
N TRP A 136 11.91 -4.76 -5.37
CA TRP A 136 13.01 -4.20 -4.56
C TRP A 136 14.36 -4.22 -5.29
N GLY A 137 14.47 -4.95 -6.41
CA GLY A 137 15.68 -5.01 -7.22
C GLY A 137 16.85 -5.57 -6.42
N LYS A 138 17.96 -4.80 -6.36
CA LYS A 138 19.13 -5.17 -5.56
C LYS A 138 19.03 -4.78 -4.07
N GLN A 139 18.00 -4.05 -3.69
CA GLN A 139 17.82 -3.60 -2.33
C GLN A 139 17.29 -4.75 -1.48
N VAL A 140 18.08 -5.13 -0.48
CA VAL A 140 17.77 -6.25 0.41
C VAL A 140 16.95 -5.71 1.59
N TYR A 141 15.63 -5.93 1.58
CA TYR A 141 14.76 -5.52 2.67
C TYR A 141 14.58 -6.65 3.68
N PHE A 142 15.34 -6.60 4.79
CA PHE A 142 15.23 -7.61 5.85
C PHE A 142 15.08 -7.01 7.23
N SER A 143 14.00 -7.38 7.87
CA SER A 143 13.67 -6.95 9.24
C SER A 143 14.49 -7.65 10.33
N HIS A 144 15.14 -8.79 10.05
CA HIS A 144 15.80 -9.60 11.07
C HIS A 144 17.14 -10.17 10.60
N LYS A 145 18.23 -9.83 11.32
CA LYS A 145 19.54 -10.43 11.10
C LYS A 145 19.61 -11.83 11.72
N ILE A 146 19.95 -12.84 10.93
CA ILE A 146 20.15 -14.23 11.38
C ILE A 146 21.54 -14.37 12.00
N SER A 147 22.54 -13.68 11.46
CA SER A 147 23.94 -13.70 11.85
C SER A 147 24.44 -12.28 12.14
N LYS A 148 25.56 -12.18 12.88
CA LYS A 148 26.32 -10.93 13.02
C LYS A 148 27.05 -10.52 11.75
N PHE A 149 27.30 -11.46 10.82
CA PHE A 149 28.02 -11.23 9.56
C PHE A 149 27.08 -10.80 8.44
N THR A 150 27.19 -9.57 7.98
CA THR A 150 26.31 -9.00 6.95
C THR A 150 26.39 -9.78 5.63
N LYS A 151 27.59 -10.18 5.20
CA LYS A 151 27.78 -10.96 3.94
C LYS A 151 27.05 -12.30 4.00
N LEU A 152 27.10 -13.00 5.13
CA LEU A 152 26.43 -14.28 5.32
C LEU A 152 24.90 -14.09 5.32
N ASN A 153 24.40 -13.08 6.02
CA ASN A 153 22.98 -12.75 5.99
C ASN A 153 22.51 -12.50 4.55
N ASN A 154 23.20 -11.65 3.80
CA ASN A 154 22.84 -11.32 2.42
C ASN A 154 22.85 -12.57 1.50
N PHE A 155 23.80 -13.48 1.69
CA PHE A 155 23.85 -14.74 0.93
C PHE A 155 22.65 -15.64 1.26
N ILE A 156 22.39 -15.89 2.56
CA ILE A 156 21.24 -16.72 3.00
C ILE A 156 19.94 -16.16 2.44
N TYR A 157 19.75 -14.87 2.56
CA TYR A 157 18.53 -14.20 2.10
C TYR A 157 18.34 -14.30 0.60
N LYS A 158 19.38 -14.11 -0.20
CA LYS A 158 19.30 -14.31 -1.66
C LYS A 158 18.88 -15.75 -2.05
N GLN A 159 19.33 -16.76 -1.29
CA GLN A 159 18.91 -18.15 -1.53
C GLN A 159 17.44 -18.36 -1.14
N VAL A 160 17.02 -17.81 0.00
CA VAL A 160 15.62 -17.87 0.44
C VAL A 160 14.70 -17.14 -0.54
N GLU A 161 15.09 -15.97 -0.99
CA GLU A 161 14.38 -15.19 -2.00
C GLU A 161 14.18 -15.98 -3.29
N LYS A 162 15.24 -16.54 -3.85
CA LYS A 162 15.16 -17.40 -5.04
C LYS A 162 14.19 -18.58 -4.84
N LEU A 163 14.22 -19.21 -3.68
CA LEU A 163 13.31 -20.30 -3.35
C LEU A 163 11.86 -19.82 -3.27
N ASN A 164 11.62 -18.68 -2.63
CA ASN A 164 10.29 -18.09 -2.52
C ASN A 164 9.73 -17.67 -3.87
N ILE A 165 10.52 -17.03 -4.71
CA ILE A 165 10.17 -16.70 -6.10
C ILE A 165 9.79 -17.95 -6.89
N LYS A 166 10.62 -19.02 -6.81
CA LYS A 166 10.32 -20.30 -7.47
C LYS A 166 9.00 -20.92 -7.00
N ARG A 167 8.73 -20.87 -5.70
CA ARG A 167 7.47 -21.36 -5.11
C ARG A 167 6.27 -20.54 -5.55
N ARG A 168 6.39 -19.22 -5.51
CA ARG A 168 5.37 -18.30 -5.99
C ARG A 168 5.07 -18.57 -7.48
N ASN A 169 6.08 -18.62 -8.31
CA ASN A 169 5.91 -18.80 -9.76
C ASN A 169 5.21 -20.14 -10.10
N LYS A 170 5.52 -21.23 -9.37
CA LYS A 170 4.80 -22.49 -9.50
C LYS A 170 3.30 -22.40 -9.19
N THR A 171 2.91 -21.43 -8.35
CA THR A 171 1.51 -21.21 -8.00
C THR A 171 0.84 -20.32 -9.04
N ILE A 172 1.44 -19.16 -9.35
CA ILE A 172 0.83 -18.17 -10.22
C ILE A 172 0.70 -18.64 -11.67
N ILE A 173 1.59 -19.49 -12.16
CA ILE A 173 1.48 -20.07 -13.51
C ILE A 173 0.23 -20.97 -13.68
N LYS A 174 -0.29 -21.49 -12.59
CA LYS A 174 -1.47 -22.38 -12.58
C LYS A 174 -2.76 -21.67 -12.15
N ALA A 175 -2.68 -20.41 -11.77
CA ALA A 175 -3.84 -19.62 -11.41
C ALA A 175 -4.69 -19.29 -12.65
N ASN A 176 -6.01 -19.26 -12.50
CA ASN A 176 -6.93 -18.90 -13.57
C ASN A 176 -6.84 -17.43 -13.94
N ALA A 177 -6.57 -16.56 -12.94
CA ALA A 177 -6.26 -15.15 -13.17
C ALA A 177 -5.35 -14.60 -12.06
N ILE A 178 -4.61 -13.54 -12.40
CA ILE A 178 -3.79 -12.78 -11.45
C ILE A 178 -4.25 -11.32 -11.46
N THR A 179 -4.28 -10.67 -10.30
CA THR A 179 -4.41 -9.22 -10.20
C THR A 179 -3.17 -8.60 -9.57
N THR A 180 -2.79 -7.41 -10.00
CA THR A 180 -1.63 -6.65 -9.52
C THR A 180 -1.99 -5.19 -9.30
N ILE A 181 -1.13 -4.43 -8.60
CA ILE A 181 -1.44 -3.07 -8.15
C ILE A 181 -0.73 -1.96 -8.91
N SER A 182 0.21 -2.29 -9.79
CA SER A 182 0.93 -1.27 -10.58
C SER A 182 1.21 -1.76 -12.00
N PRO A 183 1.41 -0.83 -12.95
CA PRO A 183 1.78 -1.18 -14.32
C PRO A 183 3.06 -2.01 -14.40
N TRP A 184 4.06 -1.71 -13.56
CA TRP A 184 5.30 -2.47 -13.53
C TRP A 184 5.08 -3.93 -13.07
N HIS A 185 4.29 -4.14 -11.99
CA HIS A 185 3.93 -5.48 -11.54
C HIS A 185 3.16 -6.24 -12.62
N HIS A 186 2.20 -5.59 -13.26
CA HIS A 186 1.42 -6.17 -14.36
C HIS A 186 2.36 -6.65 -15.49
N ASN A 187 3.22 -5.77 -16.00
CA ASN A 187 4.16 -6.07 -17.08
C ASN A 187 5.16 -7.18 -16.72
N PHE A 188 5.49 -7.31 -15.44
CA PHE A 188 6.37 -8.36 -14.95
C PHE A 188 5.65 -9.70 -14.85
N ILE A 189 4.49 -9.74 -14.22
CA ILE A 189 3.75 -10.96 -13.92
C ILE A 189 3.05 -11.55 -15.14
N GLN A 190 2.57 -10.74 -16.09
CA GLN A 190 1.95 -11.24 -17.32
C GLN A 190 2.89 -12.11 -18.19
N LYS A 191 4.22 -11.97 -18.03
CA LYS A 191 5.20 -12.85 -18.66
C LYS A 191 5.17 -14.28 -18.09
N ILE A 192 4.61 -14.46 -16.90
CA ILE A 192 4.51 -15.75 -16.21
C ILE A 192 3.09 -16.30 -16.33
N ASN A 193 2.07 -15.44 -16.18
CA ASN A 193 0.67 -15.79 -16.39
C ASN A 193 0.02 -14.70 -17.26
N PRO A 194 -0.29 -14.99 -18.56
CA PRO A 194 -0.88 -14.01 -19.46
C PRO A 194 -2.24 -13.45 -18.99
N ASN A 195 -3.01 -14.22 -18.21
CA ASN A 195 -4.29 -13.75 -17.64
C ASN A 195 -4.03 -12.91 -16.37
N THR A 196 -3.29 -11.83 -16.55
CA THR A 196 -2.94 -10.87 -15.48
C THR A 196 -3.66 -9.55 -15.73
N HIS A 197 -4.28 -9.02 -14.69
CA HIS A 197 -5.07 -7.79 -14.71
C HIS A 197 -4.47 -6.74 -13.77
N LEU A 198 -4.48 -5.49 -14.19
CA LEU A 198 -4.10 -4.36 -13.36
C LEU A 198 -5.32 -3.83 -12.60
N ILE A 199 -5.28 -3.90 -11.29
CA ILE A 199 -6.24 -3.24 -10.39
C ILE A 199 -5.41 -2.46 -9.36
N TYR A 200 -5.31 -1.16 -9.52
CA TYR A 200 -4.53 -0.28 -8.62
C TYR A 200 -4.94 -0.42 -7.15
N ASN A 201 -4.14 0.11 -6.24
CA ASN A 201 -4.64 0.51 -4.94
C ASN A 201 -5.68 1.61 -5.11
N GLY A 202 -6.45 1.90 -4.06
CA GLY A 202 -7.53 2.87 -4.20
C GLY A 202 -8.00 3.42 -2.86
N TYR A 203 -9.03 4.25 -2.90
CA TYR A 203 -9.66 4.90 -1.75
C TYR A 203 -11.13 4.47 -1.60
N ASP A 204 -11.63 4.51 -0.37
CA ASP A 204 -13.07 4.33 -0.09
C ASP A 204 -13.78 5.68 -0.31
N ALA A 205 -14.61 5.77 -1.36
CA ALA A 205 -15.27 7.01 -1.75
C ALA A 205 -16.34 7.48 -0.72
N ASN A 206 -16.76 6.60 0.20
CA ASN A 206 -17.64 6.99 1.31
C ASN A 206 -16.90 7.72 2.44
N ILE A 207 -15.57 7.63 2.46
CA ILE A 207 -14.71 8.18 3.51
C ILE A 207 -13.87 9.33 2.97
N PHE A 208 -13.24 9.11 1.80
CA PHE A 208 -12.40 10.10 1.13
C PHE A 208 -13.19 10.79 0.01
N PHE A 209 -13.78 11.91 0.32
CA PHE A 209 -14.51 12.77 -0.61
C PHE A 209 -14.14 14.24 -0.40
N PRO A 210 -14.23 15.09 -1.43
CA PRO A 210 -13.78 16.48 -1.35
C PRO A 210 -14.66 17.30 -0.41
N GLN A 211 -14.02 18.13 0.42
CA GLN A 211 -14.63 19.11 1.29
C GLN A 211 -13.89 20.44 1.19
N GLN A 212 -14.63 21.55 1.08
CA GLN A 212 -14.07 22.90 1.06
C GLN A 212 -13.84 23.42 2.47
N ILE A 213 -12.83 22.89 3.16
CA ILE A 213 -12.48 23.31 4.52
C ILE A 213 -11.44 24.44 4.41
N LYS A 214 -11.80 25.62 4.93
CA LYS A 214 -10.89 26.76 5.01
C LYS A 214 -9.87 26.56 6.13
N SER A 215 -8.63 26.93 5.87
CA SER A 215 -7.52 26.94 6.85
C SER A 215 -6.92 28.33 6.97
N ASN A 216 -6.49 28.71 8.17
CA ASN A 216 -5.79 29.97 8.43
C ASN A 216 -4.31 29.92 8.01
N THR A 217 -3.78 28.73 7.74
CA THR A 217 -2.40 28.49 7.28
C THR A 217 -2.42 27.64 6.02
N PHE A 218 -1.41 27.83 5.18
CA PHE A 218 -1.15 26.98 4.03
C PHE A 218 -0.36 25.76 4.48
N ASP A 219 -1.03 24.63 4.58
CA ASP A 219 -0.49 23.41 5.18
C ASP A 219 -0.03 22.41 4.13
N ILE A 220 1.26 22.08 4.14
CA ILE A 220 1.84 20.96 3.38
C ILE A 220 1.91 19.77 4.32
N THR A 221 1.09 18.72 4.09
CA THR A 221 0.91 17.65 5.07
C THR A 221 1.46 16.31 4.59
N TYR A 222 2.32 15.72 5.40
CA TYR A 222 2.77 14.32 5.25
C TYR A 222 2.16 13.44 6.34
N THR A 223 1.58 12.31 5.97
CA THR A 223 1.04 11.33 6.90
C THR A 223 1.70 9.96 6.76
N GLY A 224 2.01 9.30 7.88
CA GLY A 224 2.47 7.92 7.94
C GLY A 224 3.97 7.74 8.22
N ARG A 225 4.41 6.49 8.28
CA ARG A 225 5.78 6.16 8.72
C ARG A 225 6.84 6.67 7.77
N LEU A 226 7.84 7.32 8.33
CA LEU A 226 9.10 7.65 7.67
C LEU A 226 10.11 6.52 8.00
N ILE A 227 10.18 5.50 7.15
CA ILE A 227 10.98 4.30 7.44
C ILE A 227 12.48 4.60 7.31
N ASP A 228 12.84 5.39 6.28
CA ASP A 228 14.21 5.74 5.94
C ASP A 228 14.18 7.00 5.04
N LEU A 229 14.96 8.03 5.34
CA LEU A 229 15.04 9.25 4.53
C LEU A 229 15.68 9.02 3.16
N ASN A 230 16.44 7.92 2.96
CA ASN A 230 16.92 7.54 1.63
C ASN A 230 15.79 7.07 0.71
N PHE A 231 14.72 6.47 1.27
CA PHE A 231 13.54 6.03 0.52
C PHE A 231 12.40 7.07 0.53
N ARG A 232 12.40 7.96 1.51
CA ARG A 232 11.40 9.01 1.70
C ARG A 232 12.10 10.34 1.80
N ASN A 233 12.71 10.78 0.68
CA ASN A 233 13.62 11.92 0.66
C ASN A 233 12.86 13.24 0.54
N PRO A 234 12.90 14.13 1.56
CA PRO A 234 12.22 15.42 1.53
C PRO A 234 13.08 16.57 0.97
N ASN A 235 14.34 16.33 0.56
CA ASN A 235 15.31 17.38 0.28
C ASN A 235 14.80 18.44 -0.70
N LEU A 236 14.17 18.05 -1.82
CA LEU A 236 13.66 19.03 -2.79
C LEU A 236 12.62 19.97 -2.17
N LEU A 237 11.75 19.45 -1.28
CA LEU A 237 10.78 20.29 -0.56
C LEU A 237 11.50 21.25 0.39
N LEU A 238 12.44 20.74 1.21
CA LEU A 238 13.13 21.56 2.21
C LEU A 238 13.94 22.66 1.54
N GLU A 239 14.62 22.36 0.45
CA GLU A 239 15.35 23.33 -0.35
C GLU A 239 14.43 24.39 -0.98
N ALA A 240 13.29 23.95 -1.55
CA ALA A 240 12.30 24.88 -2.13
C ALA A 240 11.75 25.86 -1.07
N ILE A 241 11.41 25.37 0.12
CA ILE A 241 10.95 26.23 1.24
C ILE A 241 12.05 27.22 1.66
N GLN A 242 13.31 26.76 1.77
CA GLN A 242 14.43 27.63 2.10
C GLN A 242 14.60 28.76 1.06
N GLN A 243 14.53 28.42 -0.24
CA GLN A 243 14.67 29.41 -1.31
C GLN A 243 13.50 30.40 -1.31
N LEU A 244 12.26 29.91 -1.21
CA LEU A 244 11.06 30.76 -1.14
C LEU A 244 11.09 31.70 0.09
N HIS A 245 11.63 31.24 1.22
CA HIS A 245 11.86 32.10 2.40
C HIS A 245 12.88 33.20 2.12
N LYS A 246 14.03 32.84 1.55
CA LYS A 246 15.08 33.82 1.18
C LYS A 246 14.58 34.84 0.15
N GLU A 247 13.68 34.44 -0.74
CA GLU A 247 13.04 35.30 -1.74
C GLU A 247 11.89 36.15 -1.16
N ASN A 248 11.59 36.04 0.14
CA ASN A 248 10.46 36.67 0.82
C ASN A 248 9.09 36.39 0.18
N LYS A 249 8.93 35.19 -0.42
CA LYS A 249 7.68 34.76 -1.06
C LYS A 249 6.72 34.11 -0.07
N ILE A 250 7.23 33.51 0.99
CA ILE A 250 6.48 32.85 2.05
C ILE A 250 7.02 33.20 3.43
N THR A 251 6.17 33.08 4.46
CA THR A 251 6.55 33.32 5.85
C THR A 251 6.06 32.19 6.75
N PRO A 252 6.72 31.89 7.90
CA PRO A 252 6.36 30.75 8.75
C PRO A 252 5.02 30.94 9.50
N ASP A 253 4.49 32.14 9.58
CA ASP A 253 3.14 32.40 10.10
C ASP A 253 2.03 32.03 9.10
N LYS A 254 2.35 31.92 7.82
CA LYS A 254 1.40 31.58 6.74
C LYS A 254 1.56 30.18 6.20
N VAL A 255 2.78 29.64 6.15
CA VAL A 255 3.08 28.34 5.55
C VAL A 255 3.61 27.37 6.60
N THR A 256 3.08 26.15 6.64
CA THR A 256 3.50 25.12 7.60
C THR A 256 3.63 23.76 6.93
N ILE A 257 4.72 23.06 7.22
CA ILE A 257 4.88 21.63 6.88
C ILE A 257 4.50 20.81 8.11
N LYS A 258 3.49 19.97 7.97
CA LYS A 258 2.95 19.15 9.06
C LYS A 258 3.34 17.68 8.87
N TRP A 259 4.14 17.15 9.80
CA TRP A 259 4.69 15.79 9.78
C TRP A 259 3.94 14.89 10.76
N TYR A 260 2.98 14.10 10.30
CA TYR A 260 2.26 13.09 11.10
C TYR A 260 3.00 11.75 11.02
N ILE A 261 4.15 11.65 11.66
CA ILE A 261 5.10 10.52 11.56
C ILE A 261 5.33 9.78 12.88
N GLY A 262 4.73 10.24 13.99
CA GLY A 262 5.06 9.76 15.33
C GLY A 262 6.55 9.98 15.63
N ASN A 263 7.14 9.01 16.32
CA ASN A 263 8.58 9.06 16.63
C ASN A 263 9.46 8.42 15.54
N THR A 264 8.88 8.02 14.38
CA THR A 264 9.67 7.36 13.32
C THR A 264 10.54 8.38 12.60
N GLN A 265 11.87 8.22 12.66
CA GLN A 265 12.87 9.08 12.01
C GLN A 265 12.73 10.59 12.34
N LYS A 266 12.07 10.93 13.45
CA LYS A 266 11.85 12.33 13.86
C LYS A 266 13.15 13.09 14.07
N ASP A 267 14.10 12.50 14.78
CA ASP A 267 15.39 13.14 15.09
C ASP A 267 16.23 13.33 13.81
N GLU A 268 16.25 12.31 12.93
CA GLU A 268 16.97 12.38 11.66
C GLU A 268 16.38 13.47 10.75
N LEU A 269 15.06 13.53 10.60
CA LEU A 269 14.37 14.56 9.84
C LEU A 269 14.56 15.95 10.46
N SER A 270 14.49 16.08 11.79
CA SER A 270 14.72 17.34 12.48
C SER A 270 16.14 17.86 12.25
N ASN A 271 17.16 16.98 12.30
CA ASN A 271 18.54 17.35 12.00
C ASN A 271 18.71 17.77 10.52
N LEU A 272 18.01 17.12 9.60
CA LEU A 272 18.02 17.51 8.21
C LEU A 272 17.38 18.89 7.99
N ILE A 273 16.23 19.17 8.62
CA ILE A 273 15.54 20.47 8.56
C ILE A 273 16.43 21.60 9.05
N LYS A 274 17.19 21.40 10.14
CA LYS A 274 18.16 22.38 10.67
C LYS A 274 19.23 22.77 9.64
N GLN A 275 19.66 21.85 8.78
CA GLN A 275 20.65 22.15 7.74
C GLN A 275 20.13 23.17 6.70
N TYR A 276 18.80 23.25 6.55
CA TYR A 276 18.15 24.23 5.67
C TYR A 276 17.74 25.53 6.38
N ASN A 277 17.88 25.64 7.73
CA ASN A 277 17.46 26.79 8.54
C ASN A 277 15.98 27.17 8.34
N ILE A 278 15.10 26.16 8.36
CA ILE A 278 13.65 26.32 8.15
C ILE A 278 12.82 25.64 9.24
N GLU A 279 13.36 25.53 10.47
CA GLU A 279 12.69 24.89 11.60
C GLU A 279 11.32 25.51 11.89
N SER A 280 11.20 26.83 11.74
CA SER A 280 9.98 27.60 11.98
C SER A 280 8.82 27.23 11.05
N TYR A 281 9.09 26.56 9.92
CA TYR A 281 8.06 26.05 9.01
C TYR A 281 7.58 24.64 9.34
N ASN A 282 8.20 23.91 10.29
CA ASN A 282 8.02 22.48 10.45
C ASN A 282 7.41 22.11 11.80
N ASN A 283 6.28 21.44 11.78
CA ASN A 283 5.59 20.91 12.96
C ASN A 283 5.48 19.39 12.91
N PHE A 284 5.80 18.74 14.04
CA PHE A 284 5.76 17.28 14.19
C PHE A 284 4.59 16.87 15.05
N PHE A 285 3.88 15.84 14.60
CA PHE A 285 2.72 15.29 15.27
C PHE A 285 2.84 13.76 15.39
N ASP A 286 2.16 13.21 16.37
CA ASP A 286 1.96 11.77 16.49
C ASP A 286 1.04 11.23 15.40
N PHE A 287 0.98 9.90 15.26
CA PHE A 287 0.01 9.27 14.39
C PHE A 287 -1.41 9.58 14.88
N ILE A 288 -2.26 9.89 13.94
CA ILE A 288 -3.68 10.11 14.22
C ILE A 288 -4.50 8.87 13.85
N PRO A 289 -5.67 8.69 14.46
CA PRO A 289 -6.60 7.63 14.11
C PRO A 289 -7.01 7.68 12.63
N ASN A 290 -7.21 6.51 12.02
CA ASN A 290 -7.51 6.43 10.58
C ASN A 290 -8.81 7.15 10.18
N ASN A 291 -9.79 7.20 11.06
CA ASN A 291 -11.03 7.92 10.83
C ASN A 291 -10.86 9.45 10.80
N GLU A 292 -9.75 9.98 11.29
CA GLU A 292 -9.41 11.40 11.24
C GLU A 292 -8.62 11.79 10.00
N ILE A 293 -7.99 10.83 9.31
CA ILE A 293 -7.19 11.07 8.10
C ILE A 293 -7.98 11.83 7.02
N PRO A 294 -9.23 11.48 6.66
CA PRO A 294 -9.96 12.19 5.62
C PRO A 294 -10.15 13.68 5.92
N ASN A 295 -10.46 14.01 7.18
CA ASN A 295 -10.60 15.41 7.61
C ASN A 295 -9.26 16.16 7.56
N LEU A 296 -8.18 15.51 7.99
CA LEU A 296 -6.82 16.08 7.90
C LEU A 296 -6.43 16.36 6.45
N LEU A 297 -6.61 15.40 5.55
CA LEU A 297 -6.28 15.57 4.13
C LEU A 297 -7.12 16.69 3.50
N ASN A 298 -8.40 16.81 3.84
CA ASN A 298 -9.26 17.89 3.36
C ASN A 298 -8.86 19.29 3.89
N LYS A 299 -8.29 19.37 5.10
CA LYS A 299 -7.75 20.62 5.67
C LYS A 299 -6.41 21.02 5.08
N SER A 300 -5.68 20.06 4.53
CA SER A 300 -4.37 20.30 3.92
C SER A 300 -4.48 21.14 2.65
N SER A 301 -3.54 22.02 2.44
CA SER A 301 -3.40 22.76 1.18
C SER A 301 -2.68 21.93 0.12
N ILE A 302 -1.69 21.15 0.53
CA ILE A 302 -0.98 20.17 -0.32
C ILE A 302 -0.80 18.88 0.46
N ASN A 303 -1.12 17.75 -0.15
CA ASN A 303 -0.81 16.43 0.37
C ASN A 303 0.56 15.96 -0.16
N LEU A 304 1.52 15.79 0.76
CA LEU A 304 2.89 15.45 0.44
C LEU A 304 3.10 13.94 0.33
N ILE A 305 3.73 13.52 -0.75
CA ILE A 305 4.21 12.16 -0.95
C ILE A 305 5.73 12.19 -1.10
N LEU A 306 6.42 11.32 -0.39
CA LEU A 306 7.86 11.16 -0.46
C LEU A 306 8.21 9.86 -1.18
N THR A 307 8.99 9.97 -2.24
CA THR A 307 9.55 8.86 -3.01
C THR A 307 10.97 9.18 -3.45
N ASN A 308 11.55 8.31 -4.25
CA ASN A 308 12.83 8.53 -4.93
C ASN A 308 12.72 8.08 -6.38
N LYS A 309 13.62 8.59 -7.21
CA LYS A 309 13.76 8.16 -8.60
C LYS A 309 13.96 6.64 -8.66
N THR A 310 13.17 5.97 -9.48
CA THR A 310 13.37 4.56 -9.84
C THR A 310 14.69 4.42 -10.61
N THR A 311 15.54 3.51 -10.17
CA THR A 311 16.82 3.23 -10.80
C THR A 311 16.81 1.83 -11.42
N LYS A 312 17.86 1.48 -12.18
CA LYS A 312 18.05 0.09 -12.68
C LYS A 312 18.20 -0.94 -11.54
N GLU A 313 18.41 -0.46 -10.32
CA GLU A 313 18.56 -1.29 -9.12
C GLU A 313 17.30 -1.36 -8.27
N GLY A 314 16.22 -0.71 -8.67
CA GLY A 314 14.95 -0.59 -7.97
C GLY A 314 14.92 0.62 -7.00
N PRO A 315 13.86 0.75 -6.17
CA PRO A 315 12.63 -0.05 -6.24
C PRO A 315 11.79 0.28 -7.49
N PHE A 316 10.93 -0.66 -7.89
CA PHE A 316 10.10 -0.52 -9.10
C PHE A 316 8.61 -0.52 -8.75
N GLY A 317 7.82 0.25 -9.47
CA GLY A 317 6.36 0.16 -9.47
C GLY A 317 5.69 0.41 -8.11
N ILE A 318 6.28 1.23 -7.27
CA ILE A 318 5.74 1.54 -5.93
C ILE A 318 4.53 2.46 -6.04
N MET A 319 3.34 1.94 -5.74
CA MET A 319 2.08 2.68 -5.74
C MET A 319 1.54 2.82 -4.30
N THR A 320 1.79 3.98 -3.71
CA THR A 320 1.39 4.25 -2.32
C THR A 320 -0.12 4.49 -2.17
N THR A 321 -0.74 3.92 -1.15
CA THR A 321 -2.17 4.17 -0.82
C THR A 321 -2.45 5.63 -0.52
N LYS A 322 -1.50 6.37 0.05
CA LYS A 322 -1.62 7.80 0.34
C LYS A 322 -1.97 8.65 -0.87
N PHE A 323 -1.43 8.29 -2.04
CA PHE A 323 -1.77 8.96 -3.29
C PHE A 323 -3.27 8.83 -3.61
N PHE A 324 -3.81 7.61 -3.49
CA PHE A 324 -5.21 7.35 -3.79
C PHE A 324 -6.15 8.02 -2.78
N GLU A 325 -5.79 8.07 -1.51
CA GLU A 325 -6.53 8.80 -0.48
C GLU A 325 -6.53 10.32 -0.77
N ALA A 326 -5.39 10.88 -1.18
CA ALA A 326 -5.26 12.29 -1.53
C ALA A 326 -6.10 12.67 -2.75
N ILE A 327 -6.12 11.85 -3.81
CA ILE A 327 -6.98 12.12 -4.98
C ILE A 327 -8.46 11.96 -4.66
N GLY A 328 -8.82 11.10 -3.70
CA GLY A 328 -10.20 10.97 -3.22
C GLY A 328 -10.75 12.26 -2.64
N VAL A 329 -9.91 13.07 -1.98
CA VAL A 329 -10.29 14.37 -1.40
C VAL A 329 -10.02 15.56 -2.33
N GLU A 330 -9.51 15.34 -3.56
CA GLU A 330 -9.24 16.37 -4.58
C GLU A 330 -8.35 17.52 -4.09
N LYS A 331 -7.36 17.18 -3.28
CA LYS A 331 -6.33 18.12 -2.85
C LYS A 331 -5.06 17.95 -3.69
N PRO A 332 -4.33 19.04 -3.97
CA PRO A 332 -3.07 18.97 -4.71
C PRO A 332 -2.11 17.98 -4.08
N VAL A 333 -1.56 17.09 -4.90
CA VAL A 333 -0.51 16.14 -4.50
C VAL A 333 0.85 16.68 -4.93
N LEU A 334 1.78 16.80 -3.99
CA LEU A 334 3.18 17.05 -4.27
C LEU A 334 3.98 15.79 -3.97
N CYS A 335 4.50 15.16 -5.00
CA CYS A 335 5.39 14.00 -4.87
C CYS A 335 6.85 14.44 -5.02
N VAL A 336 7.63 14.35 -3.97
CA VAL A 336 9.06 14.67 -3.95
C VAL A 336 9.86 13.52 -3.32
N ARG A 337 10.96 13.10 -3.92
CA ARG A 337 11.26 13.34 -5.34
C ARG A 337 10.38 12.43 -6.21
N SER A 338 10.09 12.85 -7.47
CA SER A 338 9.44 11.98 -8.48
C SER A 338 10.12 10.61 -8.58
N ASP A 339 9.33 9.53 -8.69
CA ASP A 339 9.87 8.22 -9.05
C ASP A 339 10.28 8.13 -10.53
N GLU A 340 9.86 9.11 -11.34
CA GLU A 340 10.02 9.13 -12.81
C GLU A 340 9.53 7.82 -13.47
N ASP A 341 8.52 7.19 -12.87
CA ASP A 341 7.98 5.88 -13.24
C ASP A 341 6.46 5.85 -13.01
N CYS A 342 5.92 4.75 -12.50
CA CYS A 342 4.49 4.44 -12.39
C CYS A 342 3.70 5.50 -11.61
N LEU A 343 4.20 5.98 -10.49
CA LEU A 343 3.47 6.96 -9.67
C LEU A 343 3.45 8.33 -10.36
N ALA A 344 4.57 8.79 -10.91
CA ALA A 344 4.66 10.04 -11.65
C ALA A 344 3.72 10.05 -12.86
N GLN A 345 3.64 8.93 -13.58
CA GLN A 345 2.73 8.77 -14.71
C GLN A 345 1.27 8.93 -14.27
N VAL A 346 0.85 8.24 -13.21
CA VAL A 346 -0.54 8.31 -12.72
C VAL A 346 -0.89 9.70 -12.17
N ILE A 347 0.05 10.37 -11.47
CA ILE A 347 -0.14 11.77 -11.02
C ILE A 347 -0.42 12.68 -12.23
N LYS A 348 0.35 12.54 -13.30
CA LYS A 348 0.18 13.32 -14.53
C LYS A 348 -1.14 13.00 -15.25
N GLU A 349 -1.47 11.72 -15.45
CA GLU A 349 -2.68 11.27 -16.13
C GLU A 349 -3.97 11.71 -15.42
N THR A 350 -3.93 11.73 -14.09
CA THR A 350 -5.06 12.15 -13.26
C THR A 350 -5.14 13.66 -13.03
N ASN A 351 -4.16 14.44 -13.47
CA ASN A 351 -4.05 15.86 -13.13
C ASN A 351 -4.09 16.11 -11.60
N ALA A 352 -3.63 15.15 -10.79
CA ALA A 352 -3.74 15.23 -9.34
C ALA A 352 -2.74 16.18 -8.68
N GLY A 353 -1.69 16.56 -9.41
CA GLY A 353 -0.63 17.41 -8.85
C GLY A 353 0.70 17.28 -9.60
N LEU A 354 1.80 17.33 -8.87
CA LEU A 354 3.15 17.34 -9.40
C LEU A 354 3.99 16.19 -8.84
N ALA A 355 4.69 15.46 -9.70
CA ALA A 355 5.81 14.61 -9.35
C ALA A 355 7.13 15.33 -9.71
N ALA A 356 7.70 16.04 -8.76
CA ALA A 356 8.78 16.98 -8.98
C ALA A 356 10.14 16.28 -9.15
N THR A 357 10.94 16.78 -10.09
CA THR A 357 12.30 16.31 -10.36
C THR A 357 13.38 17.29 -9.89
N ASN A 358 13.02 18.54 -9.70
CA ASN A 358 13.93 19.63 -9.30
C ASN A 358 13.24 20.65 -8.38
N VAL A 359 14.02 21.55 -7.82
CA VAL A 359 13.58 22.53 -6.82
C VAL A 359 12.66 23.59 -7.42
N GLU A 360 12.94 24.06 -8.63
CA GLU A 360 12.12 25.09 -9.27
C GLU A 360 10.68 24.63 -9.52
N GLU A 361 10.49 23.40 -9.98
CA GLU A 361 9.16 22.80 -10.12
C GLU A 361 8.39 22.80 -8.79
N VAL A 362 9.05 22.48 -7.68
CA VAL A 362 8.45 22.50 -6.34
C VAL A 362 8.07 23.92 -5.91
N LYS A 363 8.94 24.91 -6.15
CA LYS A 363 8.67 26.30 -5.83
C LYS A 363 7.47 26.84 -6.59
N GLU A 364 7.44 26.64 -7.91
CA GLU A 364 6.32 27.07 -8.76
C GLU A 364 5.00 26.43 -8.33
N PHE A 365 5.00 25.13 -8.04
CA PHE A 365 3.82 24.41 -7.58
C PHE A 365 3.31 24.93 -6.23
N ILE A 366 4.21 25.15 -5.27
CA ILE A 366 3.86 25.74 -3.96
C ILE A 366 3.27 27.12 -4.14
N LEU A 367 3.90 28.01 -4.90
CA LEU A 367 3.43 29.38 -5.12
C LEU A 367 2.08 29.42 -5.83
N TYR A 368 1.86 28.56 -6.82
CA TYR A 368 0.57 28.48 -7.52
C TYR A 368 -0.57 28.15 -6.54
N HIS A 369 -0.39 27.12 -5.71
CA HIS A 369 -1.40 26.72 -4.74
C HIS A 369 -1.49 27.66 -3.52
N TYR A 370 -0.38 28.30 -3.14
CA TYR A 370 -0.39 29.34 -2.12
C TYR A 370 -1.26 30.53 -2.53
N ASN A 371 -1.15 30.96 -3.77
CA ASN A 371 -2.02 32.04 -4.33
C ASN A 371 -3.51 31.62 -4.38
N GLN A 372 -3.81 30.36 -4.69
CA GLN A 372 -5.18 29.85 -4.60
C GLN A 372 -5.71 29.89 -3.16
N TRP A 373 -4.91 29.42 -2.20
CA TRP A 373 -5.26 29.43 -0.80
C TRP A 373 -5.47 30.87 -0.27
N GLN A 374 -4.61 31.81 -0.63
CA GLN A 374 -4.79 33.21 -0.24
C GLN A 374 -6.13 33.79 -0.74
N LYS A 375 -6.58 33.38 -1.92
CA LYS A 375 -7.85 33.81 -2.49
C LYS A 375 -9.08 33.20 -1.83
N HIS A 376 -9.00 31.90 -1.53
CA HIS A 376 -10.19 31.09 -1.20
C HIS A 376 -10.18 30.54 0.23
N GLY A 377 -9.02 30.54 0.90
CA GLY A 377 -8.80 29.87 2.18
C GLY A 377 -8.61 28.36 2.09
N TYR A 378 -8.65 27.80 0.90
CA TYR A 378 -8.43 26.37 0.61
C TYR A 378 -7.85 26.20 -0.80
N THR A 379 -7.34 24.99 -1.08
CA THR A 379 -6.90 24.56 -2.41
C THR A 379 -7.77 23.44 -2.94
N HIS A 380 -7.80 23.28 -4.24
CA HIS A 380 -8.53 22.23 -4.93
C HIS A 380 -7.86 21.92 -6.28
N VAL A 381 -7.96 20.66 -6.73
CA VAL A 381 -7.58 20.23 -8.07
C VAL A 381 -8.72 19.39 -8.68
N ASP A 382 -8.94 19.59 -9.97
CA ASP A 382 -9.87 18.75 -10.73
C ASP A 382 -9.16 17.45 -11.14
N VAL A 383 -9.38 16.39 -10.34
CA VAL A 383 -8.76 15.09 -10.56
C VAL A 383 -9.53 14.31 -11.61
N LYS A 384 -8.88 14.05 -12.75
CA LYS A 384 -9.48 13.30 -13.86
C LYS A 384 -9.55 11.81 -13.56
N ASN A 385 -10.67 11.19 -13.93
CA ASN A 385 -10.86 9.72 -13.88
C ASN A 385 -10.60 9.10 -12.52
N LYS A 386 -10.76 9.82 -11.41
CA LYS A 386 -10.48 9.33 -10.06
C LYS A 386 -11.36 8.13 -9.67
N GLU A 387 -12.57 8.03 -10.24
CA GLU A 387 -13.55 6.98 -9.94
C GLU A 387 -12.99 5.58 -10.19
N GLN A 388 -12.09 5.40 -11.18
CA GLN A 388 -11.44 4.13 -11.45
C GLN A 388 -10.62 3.60 -10.26
N PHE A 389 -10.20 4.50 -9.35
CA PHE A 389 -9.46 4.17 -8.15
C PHE A 389 -10.34 4.03 -6.91
N SER A 390 -11.66 4.23 -7.03
CA SER A 390 -12.56 3.98 -5.90
C SER A 390 -12.66 2.48 -5.62
N ARG A 391 -12.72 2.12 -4.34
CA ARG A 391 -12.87 0.71 -3.92
C ARG A 391 -14.18 0.10 -4.42
N GLN A 392 -15.20 0.92 -4.58
CA GLN A 392 -16.48 0.54 -5.15
C GLN A 392 -16.32 0.07 -6.60
N ASN A 393 -15.68 0.88 -7.46
CA ASN A 393 -15.45 0.51 -8.85
C ASN A 393 -14.46 -0.66 -8.99
N GLN A 394 -13.47 -0.74 -8.11
CA GLN A 394 -12.55 -1.88 -8.09
C GLN A 394 -13.28 -3.20 -7.79
N ALA A 395 -14.28 -3.20 -6.90
CA ALA A 395 -15.08 -4.39 -6.64
C ALA A 395 -15.80 -4.87 -7.90
N LEU A 396 -16.36 -3.96 -8.71
CA LEU A 396 -16.99 -4.32 -10.00
C LEU A 396 -15.99 -4.95 -10.99
N ILE A 397 -14.73 -4.47 -10.99
CA ILE A 397 -13.68 -5.07 -11.83
C ILE A 397 -13.35 -6.48 -11.34
N PHE A 398 -13.26 -6.68 -10.03
CA PHE A 398 -13.06 -8.01 -9.45
C PHE A 398 -14.22 -8.96 -9.79
N GLU A 399 -15.47 -8.51 -9.67
CA GLU A 399 -16.64 -9.30 -10.04
C GLU A 399 -16.62 -9.72 -11.50
N LYS A 400 -16.20 -8.82 -12.40
CA LYS A 400 -16.03 -9.17 -13.83
C LYS A 400 -15.01 -10.29 -14.01
N ILE A 401 -13.84 -10.20 -13.32
CA ILE A 401 -12.81 -11.24 -13.39
C ILE A 401 -13.32 -12.56 -12.77
N PHE A 402 -14.06 -12.50 -11.65
CA PHE A 402 -14.65 -13.68 -11.02
C PHE A 402 -15.61 -14.40 -11.96
N ASN A 403 -16.49 -13.65 -12.65
CA ASN A 403 -17.41 -14.24 -13.62
C ASN A 403 -16.65 -14.87 -14.80
N GLN A 404 -15.66 -14.18 -15.38
CA GLN A 404 -14.85 -14.72 -16.49
C GLN A 404 -14.11 -16.02 -16.15
N VAL A 405 -13.72 -16.19 -14.88
CA VAL A 405 -13.02 -17.40 -14.42
C VAL A 405 -13.99 -18.56 -14.14
N LEU A 406 -15.26 -18.26 -13.88
CA LEU A 406 -16.31 -19.25 -13.57
C LEU A 406 -17.12 -19.69 -14.80
N GLU A 407 -17.00 -18.98 -15.91
CA GLU A 407 -17.49 -19.38 -17.24
C GLU A 407 -16.57 -20.44 -17.86
#